data_712a1eb81b3ef23e74de147488466eb6
#
_entry.id   712a1eb81b3ef23e74de147488466eb6
#
_cell.length_a   1.000
_cell.length_b   1.000
_cell.length_c   1.000
_cell.angle_alpha   90.00
_cell.angle_beta   90.00
_cell.angle_gamma   90.00
#
_symmetry.space_group_name_H-M   'P 1'
#
loop_
_entity.id
_entity.type
_entity.pdbx_description
1 polymer ?
#
loop_
_entity_poly.entity_id
_entity_poly.type
_entity_poly.pdbx_seq_one_letter_code
_entity_poly.pdbx_strand_id
1 'polypeptide(L)'
;MTTTTSDRRGELLDIAAGLFADRGLKATTVRDIADAAGILSGSLYHHFDSKEAMVDEILRSFLDELFGAYEAILAHELTPRERLEAIVVASFEALERRHASVAIYQNEARHLADQPRFGYIRERLDEFRTLWKDLLRDGMKDGSFRKDLDVELAYRFFRDTVWVGVRWYRPGGPLTIHDVTKQYLSIVLDGIGSRP
;
A
#
# COMPACT_ATOMS: atom_id res chain seq x y z
N MET A 1 -13.25 -25.57 -18.62
CA MET A 1 -12.10 -25.13 -17.81
C MET A 1 -12.61 -24.96 -16.39
N THR A 2 -12.28 -25.89 -15.51
CA THR A 2 -12.68 -25.83 -14.09
C THR A 2 -11.73 -24.85 -13.38
N THR A 3 -12.20 -23.63 -13.15
CA THR A 3 -11.54 -22.68 -12.25
C THR A 3 -11.42 -23.33 -10.88
N THR A 4 -10.22 -23.44 -10.35
CA THR A 4 -10.01 -23.97 -8.99
C THR A 4 -10.67 -23.04 -7.98
N THR A 5 -11.16 -23.55 -6.86
CA THR A 5 -11.87 -22.78 -5.80
C THR A 5 -11.03 -21.60 -5.30
N SER A 6 -9.71 -21.73 -5.33
CA SER A 6 -8.76 -20.66 -4.98
C SER A 6 -8.78 -19.50 -5.99
N ASP A 7 -8.89 -19.81 -7.27
CA ASP A 7 -8.92 -18.83 -8.37
C ASP A 7 -10.21 -17.98 -8.28
N ARG A 8 -11.36 -18.65 -8.07
CA ARG A 8 -12.64 -17.97 -7.91
C ARG A 8 -12.72 -17.05 -6.69
N ARG A 9 -12.10 -17.46 -5.58
CA ARG A 9 -12.04 -16.64 -4.36
C ARG A 9 -11.24 -15.35 -4.61
N GLY A 10 -10.12 -15.44 -5.32
CA GLY A 10 -9.32 -14.27 -5.71
C GLY A 10 -10.11 -13.30 -6.59
N GLU A 11 -10.80 -13.79 -7.62
CA GLU A 11 -11.65 -12.96 -8.48
C GLU A 11 -12.72 -12.20 -7.68
N LEU A 12 -13.35 -12.84 -6.70
CA LEU A 12 -14.36 -12.21 -5.86
C LEU A 12 -13.76 -11.10 -4.98
N LEU A 13 -12.54 -11.30 -4.47
CA LEU A 13 -11.81 -10.26 -3.72
C LEU A 13 -11.42 -9.07 -4.59
N ASP A 14 -11.00 -9.30 -5.84
CA ASP A 14 -10.64 -8.23 -6.77
C ASP A 14 -11.87 -7.39 -7.14
N ILE A 15 -13.02 -8.02 -7.41
CA ILE A 15 -14.28 -7.33 -7.65
C ILE A 15 -14.70 -6.51 -6.42
N ALA A 16 -14.63 -7.11 -5.24
CA ALA A 16 -14.97 -6.42 -4.00
C ALA A 16 -14.02 -5.25 -3.73
N ALA A 17 -12.72 -5.42 -3.96
CA ALA A 17 -11.73 -4.37 -3.80
C ALA A 17 -12.03 -3.17 -4.72
N GLY A 18 -12.37 -3.41 -5.98
CA GLY A 18 -12.78 -2.36 -6.91
C GLY A 18 -13.99 -1.58 -6.38
N LEU A 19 -15.04 -2.26 -5.96
CA LEU A 19 -16.25 -1.62 -5.42
C LEU A 19 -15.99 -0.84 -4.13
N PHE A 20 -15.18 -1.39 -3.22
CA PHE A 20 -14.80 -0.70 -1.99
C PHE A 20 -13.95 0.55 -2.26
N ALA A 21 -13.04 0.48 -3.22
CA ALA A 21 -12.22 1.61 -3.61
C ALA A 21 -13.04 2.75 -4.23
N ASP A 22 -14.02 2.40 -5.09
CA ASP A 22 -14.82 3.37 -5.84
C ASP A 22 -15.93 3.99 -5.01
N ARG A 23 -16.65 3.20 -4.22
CA ARG A 23 -17.88 3.60 -3.51
C ARG A 23 -17.69 3.76 -2.00
N GLY A 24 -16.58 3.25 -1.47
CA GLY A 24 -16.33 3.14 -0.04
C GLY A 24 -16.95 1.88 0.59
N LEU A 25 -16.40 1.49 1.72
CA LEU A 25 -16.81 0.27 2.44
C LEU A 25 -18.26 0.34 2.92
N LYS A 26 -18.70 1.50 3.45
CA LYS A 26 -20.06 1.66 3.99
C LYS A 26 -21.15 1.60 2.93
N ALA A 27 -20.89 2.18 1.76
CA ALA A 27 -21.87 2.25 0.67
C ALA A 27 -21.95 0.96 -0.16
N THR A 28 -20.98 0.05 -0.07
CA THR A 28 -20.95 -1.21 -0.81
C THR A 28 -21.64 -2.31 0.00
N THR A 29 -22.60 -2.98 -0.59
CA THR A 29 -23.31 -4.12 0.01
C THR A 29 -22.81 -5.46 -0.54
N VAL A 30 -23.07 -6.55 0.21
CA VAL A 30 -22.79 -7.92 -0.26
C VAL A 30 -23.54 -8.23 -1.56
N ARG A 31 -24.73 -7.63 -1.75
CA ARG A 31 -25.51 -7.78 -2.98
C ARG A 31 -24.82 -7.10 -4.16
N ASP A 32 -24.28 -5.90 -3.99
CA ASP A 32 -23.55 -5.20 -5.05
C ASP A 32 -22.35 -6.03 -5.54
N ILE A 33 -21.63 -6.67 -4.61
CA ILE A 33 -20.49 -7.55 -4.93
C ILE A 33 -20.96 -8.78 -5.69
N ALA A 34 -22.03 -9.43 -5.22
CA ALA A 34 -22.60 -10.62 -5.86
C ALA A 34 -23.10 -10.31 -7.27
N ASP A 35 -23.82 -9.20 -7.43
CA ASP A 35 -24.35 -8.74 -8.73
C ASP A 35 -23.18 -8.43 -9.70
N ALA A 36 -22.13 -7.75 -9.23
CA ALA A 36 -20.93 -7.48 -10.04
C ALA A 36 -20.17 -8.75 -10.43
N ALA A 37 -20.16 -9.76 -9.55
CA ALA A 37 -19.53 -11.06 -9.79
C ALA A 37 -20.39 -12.03 -10.62
N GLY A 38 -21.64 -11.67 -10.95
CA GLY A 38 -22.59 -12.51 -11.68
C GLY A 38 -23.03 -13.75 -10.91
N ILE A 39 -23.13 -13.68 -9.57
CA ILE A 39 -23.53 -14.79 -8.71
C ILE A 39 -24.69 -14.39 -7.78
N LEU A 40 -25.33 -15.38 -7.18
CA LEU A 40 -26.29 -15.12 -6.12
C LEU A 40 -25.59 -14.70 -4.83
N SER A 41 -26.19 -13.77 -4.06
CA SER A 41 -25.63 -13.35 -2.76
C SER A 41 -25.41 -14.50 -1.80
N GLY A 42 -26.27 -15.54 -1.82
CA GLY A 42 -26.07 -16.77 -1.04
C GLY A 42 -24.79 -17.51 -1.39
N SER A 43 -24.36 -17.49 -2.66
CA SER A 43 -23.12 -18.11 -3.10
C SER A 43 -21.88 -17.37 -2.57
N LEU A 44 -21.96 -16.05 -2.39
CA LEU A 44 -20.87 -15.27 -1.83
C LEU A 44 -20.61 -15.66 -0.37
N TYR A 45 -21.65 -15.95 0.41
CA TYR A 45 -21.53 -16.41 1.80
C TYR A 45 -20.88 -17.80 1.96
N HIS A 46 -20.80 -18.60 0.89
CA HIS A 46 -19.98 -19.83 0.90
C HIS A 46 -18.47 -19.56 0.85
N HIS A 47 -18.08 -18.36 0.40
CA HIS A 47 -16.68 -17.97 0.30
C HIS A 47 -16.23 -17.03 1.43
N PHE A 48 -17.14 -16.19 1.94
CA PHE A 48 -16.80 -15.14 2.92
C PHE A 48 -17.92 -14.99 3.94
N ASP A 49 -17.56 -14.97 5.22
CA ASP A 49 -18.52 -14.84 6.32
C ASP A 49 -19.18 -13.45 6.38
N SER A 50 -18.48 -12.42 5.91
CA SER A 50 -18.95 -11.04 5.92
C SER A 50 -18.17 -10.15 4.96
N LYS A 51 -18.68 -8.96 4.73
CA LYS A 51 -18.02 -7.91 3.98
C LYS A 51 -16.70 -7.49 4.65
N GLU A 52 -16.70 -7.42 5.96
CA GLU A 52 -15.53 -7.11 6.79
C GLU A 52 -14.45 -8.19 6.65
N ALA A 53 -14.83 -9.46 6.50
CA ALA A 53 -13.88 -10.55 6.24
C ALA A 53 -13.19 -10.38 4.87
N MET A 54 -13.91 -9.92 3.86
CA MET A 54 -13.33 -9.62 2.54
C MET A 54 -12.33 -8.47 2.63
N VAL A 55 -12.69 -7.38 3.30
CA VAL A 55 -11.77 -6.24 3.51
C VAL A 55 -10.53 -6.64 4.29
N ASP A 56 -10.68 -7.44 5.33
CA ASP A 56 -9.58 -7.96 6.14
C ASP A 56 -8.58 -8.75 5.27
N GLU A 57 -9.09 -9.65 4.43
CA GLU A 57 -8.25 -10.45 3.53
C GLU A 57 -7.55 -9.60 2.47
N ILE A 58 -8.26 -8.63 1.87
CA ILE A 58 -7.70 -7.69 0.89
C ILE A 58 -6.55 -6.89 1.52
N LEU A 59 -6.77 -6.34 2.72
CA LEU A 59 -5.77 -5.50 3.38
C LEU A 59 -4.60 -6.31 3.92
N ARG A 60 -4.81 -7.51 4.48
CA ARG A 60 -3.72 -8.39 4.91
C ARG A 60 -2.85 -8.78 3.73
N SER A 61 -3.45 -9.29 2.65
CA SER A 61 -2.71 -9.67 1.45
C SER A 61 -1.87 -8.52 0.88
N PHE A 62 -2.42 -7.31 0.84
CA PHE A 62 -1.70 -6.11 0.40
C PHE A 62 -0.53 -5.76 1.34
N LEU A 63 -0.78 -5.70 2.64
CA LEU A 63 0.24 -5.33 3.61
C LEU A 63 1.35 -6.38 3.71
N ASP A 64 1.01 -7.66 3.67
CA ASP A 64 1.99 -8.75 3.72
C ASP A 64 2.88 -8.74 2.45
N GLU A 65 2.32 -8.49 1.26
CA GLU A 65 3.09 -8.31 0.03
C GLU A 65 4.04 -7.11 0.14
N LEU A 66 3.54 -5.96 0.60
CA LEU A 66 4.31 -4.73 0.74
C LEU A 66 5.46 -4.88 1.73
N PHE A 67 5.16 -5.39 2.93
CA PHE A 67 6.18 -5.56 3.97
C PHE A 67 7.18 -6.67 3.61
N GLY A 68 6.74 -7.74 2.96
CA GLY A 68 7.65 -8.77 2.43
C GLY A 68 8.63 -8.19 1.40
N ALA A 69 8.20 -7.27 0.54
CA ALA A 69 9.10 -6.56 -0.38
C ALA A 69 10.11 -5.68 0.38
N TYR A 70 9.67 -4.99 1.43
CA TYR A 70 10.58 -4.17 2.25
C TYR A 70 11.60 -5.04 3.02
N GLU A 71 11.17 -6.14 3.61
CA GLU A 71 12.04 -7.10 4.28
C GLU A 71 13.11 -7.66 3.34
N ALA A 72 12.73 -8.01 2.11
CA ALA A 72 13.66 -8.45 1.09
C ALA A 72 14.70 -7.36 0.75
N ILE A 73 14.30 -6.10 0.60
CA ILE A 73 15.21 -4.98 0.37
C ILE A 73 16.17 -4.80 1.54
N LEU A 74 15.65 -4.87 2.77
CA LEU A 74 16.45 -4.68 3.99
C LEU A 74 17.46 -5.82 4.23
N ALA A 75 17.23 -7.00 3.67
CA ALA A 75 18.16 -8.13 3.74
C ALA A 75 19.41 -7.96 2.87
N HIS A 76 19.41 -6.99 1.93
CA HIS A 76 20.57 -6.69 1.09
C HIS A 76 21.49 -5.64 1.73
N GLU A 77 22.79 -5.76 1.44
CA GLU A 77 23.81 -4.78 1.81
C GLU A 77 23.74 -3.56 0.88
N LEU A 78 22.80 -2.65 1.16
CA LEU A 78 22.56 -1.41 0.43
C LEU A 78 22.95 -0.22 1.30
N THR A 79 23.48 0.83 0.67
CA THR A 79 23.62 2.14 1.33
C THR A 79 22.26 2.70 1.71
N PRO A 80 22.15 3.60 2.70
CA PRO A 80 20.87 4.23 3.07
C PRO A 80 20.16 4.91 1.88
N ARG A 81 20.92 5.50 0.96
CA ARG A 81 20.37 6.09 -0.26
C ARG A 81 19.74 5.03 -1.18
N GLU A 82 20.48 3.98 -1.51
CA GLU A 82 19.98 2.88 -2.36
C GLU A 82 18.77 2.18 -1.72
N ARG A 83 18.79 2.02 -0.40
CA ARG A 83 17.68 1.45 0.36
C ARG A 83 16.43 2.32 0.28
N LEU A 84 16.56 3.65 0.40
CA LEU A 84 15.46 4.59 0.23
C LEU A 84 14.90 4.51 -1.19
N GLU A 85 15.75 4.51 -2.21
CA GLU A 85 15.34 4.38 -3.60
C GLU A 85 14.55 3.09 -3.83
N ALA A 86 15.06 1.95 -3.36
CA ALA A 86 14.42 0.65 -3.51
C ALA A 86 13.06 0.57 -2.79
N ILE A 87 12.94 1.10 -1.56
CA ILE A 87 11.68 1.15 -0.81
C ILE A 87 10.65 2.05 -1.51
N VAL A 88 11.07 3.19 -2.05
CA VAL A 88 10.18 4.07 -2.81
C VAL A 88 9.70 3.38 -4.10
N VAL A 89 10.60 2.72 -4.83
CA VAL A 89 10.24 1.94 -6.03
C VAL A 89 9.21 0.87 -5.67
N ALA A 90 9.48 0.04 -4.67
CA ALA A 90 8.57 -1.02 -4.22
C ALA A 90 7.19 -0.46 -3.79
N SER A 91 7.17 0.71 -3.15
CA SER A 91 5.92 1.37 -2.74
C SER A 91 5.07 1.81 -3.94
N PHE A 92 5.68 2.42 -4.96
CA PHE A 92 4.97 2.83 -6.17
C PHE A 92 4.54 1.63 -7.01
N GLU A 93 5.35 0.60 -7.12
CA GLU A 93 4.95 -0.66 -7.79
C GLU A 93 3.77 -1.32 -7.07
N ALA A 94 3.76 -1.34 -5.74
CA ALA A 94 2.61 -1.82 -4.96
C ALA A 94 1.36 -0.97 -5.22
N LEU A 95 1.50 0.36 -5.33
CA LEU A 95 0.41 1.26 -5.69
C LEU A 95 -0.14 0.95 -7.08
N GLU A 96 0.68 0.63 -8.06
CA GLU A 96 0.23 0.22 -9.40
C GLU A 96 -0.50 -1.11 -9.39
N ARG A 97 0.15 -2.15 -8.83
CA ARG A 97 -0.39 -3.53 -8.82
C ARG A 97 -1.63 -3.68 -7.94
N ARG A 98 -1.68 -2.97 -6.82
CA ARG A 98 -2.69 -3.11 -5.76
C ARG A 98 -3.51 -1.83 -5.55
N HIS A 99 -3.74 -1.07 -6.63
CA HIS A 99 -4.36 0.26 -6.57
C HIS A 99 -5.64 0.31 -5.72
N ALA A 100 -6.56 -0.63 -5.91
CA ALA A 100 -7.80 -0.70 -5.13
C ALA A 100 -7.51 -0.95 -3.63
N SER A 101 -6.60 -1.85 -3.30
CA SER A 101 -6.21 -2.13 -1.91
C SER A 101 -5.57 -0.91 -1.24
N VAL A 102 -4.72 -0.18 -1.96
CA VAL A 102 -4.13 1.08 -1.49
C VAL A 102 -5.22 2.14 -1.26
N ALA A 103 -6.20 2.25 -2.16
CA ALA A 103 -7.31 3.19 -2.00
C ALA A 103 -8.15 2.87 -0.75
N ILE A 104 -8.47 1.60 -0.53
CA ILE A 104 -9.18 1.14 0.68
C ILE A 104 -8.34 1.49 1.93
N TYR A 105 -7.06 1.15 1.93
CA TYR A 105 -6.16 1.43 3.04
C TYR A 105 -6.11 2.93 3.36
N GLN A 106 -5.92 3.78 2.36
CA GLN A 106 -5.85 5.24 2.54
C GLN A 106 -7.15 5.85 3.07
N ASN A 107 -8.28 5.32 2.66
CA ASN A 107 -9.59 5.88 3.03
C ASN A 107 -10.13 5.33 4.36
N GLU A 108 -9.87 4.04 4.65
CA GLU A 108 -10.55 3.31 5.72
C GLU A 108 -9.64 2.86 6.87
N ALA A 109 -8.31 2.79 6.69
CA ALA A 109 -7.40 2.18 7.67
C ALA A 109 -7.51 2.80 9.07
N ARG A 110 -7.64 4.12 9.16
CA ARG A 110 -7.78 4.82 10.45
C ARG A 110 -9.04 4.37 11.20
N HIS A 111 -10.15 4.22 10.49
CA HIS A 111 -11.43 3.82 11.07
C HIS A 111 -11.44 2.31 11.38
N LEU A 112 -10.86 1.51 10.51
CA LEU A 112 -10.78 0.06 10.68
C LEU A 112 -9.86 -0.32 11.84
N ALA A 113 -8.74 0.36 12.03
CA ALA A 113 -7.77 0.08 13.10
C ALA A 113 -8.33 0.13 14.52
N ASP A 114 -9.49 0.77 14.73
CA ASP A 114 -10.18 0.79 16.01
C ASP A 114 -11.03 -0.46 16.27
N GLN A 115 -11.19 -1.34 15.28
CA GLN A 115 -11.94 -2.58 15.41
C GLN A 115 -10.98 -3.75 15.72
N PRO A 116 -11.35 -4.69 16.62
CA PRO A 116 -10.46 -5.80 17.02
C PRO A 116 -9.92 -6.63 15.88
N ARG A 117 -10.72 -6.87 14.84
CA ARG A 117 -10.33 -7.63 13.63
C ARG A 117 -9.14 -7.00 12.91
N PHE A 118 -9.02 -5.69 12.92
CA PHE A 118 -8.07 -4.90 12.15
C PHE A 118 -6.92 -4.32 13.00
N GLY A 119 -6.72 -4.82 14.21
CA GLY A 119 -5.67 -4.32 15.13
C GLY A 119 -4.26 -4.35 14.52
N TYR A 120 -3.99 -5.32 13.65
CA TYR A 120 -2.72 -5.42 12.91
C TYR A 120 -2.40 -4.20 12.04
N ILE A 121 -3.40 -3.43 11.61
CA ILE A 121 -3.16 -2.19 10.83
C ILE A 121 -2.33 -1.20 11.65
N ARG A 122 -2.60 -1.11 12.95
CA ARG A 122 -1.86 -0.22 13.85
C ARG A 122 -0.41 -0.67 14.02
N GLU A 123 -0.20 -1.97 14.17
CA GLU A 123 1.13 -2.58 14.25
C GLU A 123 1.93 -2.31 12.96
N ARG A 124 1.33 -2.53 11.79
CA ARG A 124 1.95 -2.25 10.48
C ARG A 124 2.26 -0.76 10.28
N LEU A 125 1.41 0.14 10.76
CA LEU A 125 1.69 1.59 10.72
C LEU A 125 2.92 1.96 11.57
N ASP A 126 3.08 1.36 12.75
CA ASP A 126 4.22 1.59 13.63
C ASP A 126 5.50 0.97 13.06
N GLU A 127 5.45 -0.22 12.49
CA GLU A 127 6.55 -0.86 11.77
C GLU A 127 7.01 0.02 10.60
N PHE A 128 6.10 0.49 9.77
CA PHE A 128 6.37 1.40 8.65
C PHE A 128 7.05 2.68 9.13
N ARG A 129 6.51 3.29 10.18
CA ARG A 129 7.08 4.49 10.79
C ARG A 129 8.50 4.28 11.27
N THR A 130 8.75 3.16 11.95
CA THR A 130 10.07 2.80 12.49
C THR A 130 11.07 2.60 11.37
N LEU A 131 10.74 1.80 10.37
CA LEU A 131 11.56 1.53 9.19
C LEU A 131 12.02 2.81 8.50
N TRP A 132 11.09 3.71 8.19
CA TRP A 132 11.42 4.97 7.51
C TRP A 132 12.27 5.90 8.36
N LYS A 133 11.99 5.99 9.65
CA LYS A 133 12.76 6.86 10.55
C LYS A 133 14.19 6.35 10.77
N ASP A 134 14.37 5.04 10.85
CA ASP A 134 15.69 4.44 10.99
C ASP A 134 16.51 4.58 9.71
N LEU A 135 15.89 4.37 8.55
CA LEU A 135 16.52 4.62 7.26
C LEU A 135 17.00 6.07 7.10
N LEU A 136 16.18 7.04 7.48
CA LEU A 136 16.55 8.46 7.44
C LEU A 136 17.70 8.77 8.39
N ARG A 137 17.67 8.24 9.63
CA ARG A 137 18.74 8.42 10.62
C ARG A 137 20.06 7.82 10.14
N ASP A 138 20.02 6.65 9.53
CA ASP A 138 21.22 5.99 9.02
C ASP A 138 21.83 6.78 7.86
N GLY A 139 21.03 7.32 6.95
CA GLY A 139 21.52 8.20 5.90
C GLY A 139 22.05 9.56 6.39
N MET A 140 21.55 10.05 7.52
CA MET A 140 22.14 11.24 8.18
C MET A 140 23.49 10.92 8.84
N LYS A 141 23.66 9.70 9.39
CA LYS A 141 24.92 9.27 10.01
C LYS A 141 26.02 9.04 8.99
N ASP A 142 25.72 8.36 7.86
CA ASP A 142 26.71 8.07 6.83
C ASP A 142 26.96 9.26 5.88
N GLY A 143 26.16 10.32 5.96
CA GLY A 143 26.29 11.54 5.17
C GLY A 143 25.58 11.49 3.81
N SER A 144 24.83 10.44 3.49
CA SER A 144 23.97 10.35 2.30
C SER A 144 22.85 11.38 2.33
N PHE A 145 22.38 11.72 3.52
CA PHE A 145 21.35 12.74 3.73
C PHE A 145 21.88 13.89 4.57
N ARG A 146 21.33 15.08 4.33
CA ARG A 146 21.72 16.28 5.09
C ARG A 146 21.40 16.11 6.59
N LYS A 147 22.28 16.66 7.45
CA LYS A 147 22.23 16.47 8.91
C LYS A 147 21.16 17.28 9.62
N ASP A 148 20.59 18.27 8.95
CA ASP A 148 19.55 19.18 9.47
C ASP A 148 18.12 18.72 9.18
N LEU A 149 17.92 17.46 8.69
CA LEU A 149 16.61 16.89 8.49
C LEU A 149 15.90 16.67 9.82
N ASP A 150 14.67 17.19 9.93
CA ASP A 150 13.73 16.70 10.93
C ASP A 150 13.16 15.35 10.47
N VAL A 151 13.59 14.29 11.15
CA VAL A 151 13.25 12.90 10.79
C VAL A 151 11.73 12.65 10.86
N GLU A 152 11.03 13.27 11.82
CA GLU A 152 9.57 13.08 11.95
C GLU A 152 8.84 13.78 10.79
N LEU A 153 9.23 15.00 10.45
CA LEU A 153 8.64 15.72 9.32
C LEU A 153 8.96 15.06 7.99
N ALA A 154 10.22 14.64 7.77
CA ALA A 154 10.62 13.94 6.57
C ALA A 154 9.82 12.65 6.39
N TYR A 155 9.68 11.83 7.43
CA TYR A 155 8.83 10.64 7.41
C TYR A 155 7.39 10.95 7.01
N ARG A 156 6.77 12.01 7.59
CA ARG A 156 5.40 12.40 7.25
C ARG A 156 5.27 12.80 5.78
N PHE A 157 6.22 13.56 5.25
CA PHE A 157 6.22 13.92 3.84
C PHE A 157 6.35 12.70 2.94
N PHE A 158 7.27 11.77 3.21
CA PHE A 158 7.39 10.53 2.43
C PHE A 158 6.11 9.71 2.46
N ARG A 159 5.58 9.44 3.65
CA ARG A 159 4.35 8.67 3.82
C ARG A 159 3.20 9.29 3.01
N ASP A 160 2.99 10.59 3.17
CA ASP A 160 1.82 11.25 2.59
C ASP A 160 1.99 11.41 1.07
N THR A 161 3.18 11.72 0.58
CA THR A 161 3.39 11.95 -0.86
C THR A 161 3.42 10.66 -1.68
N VAL A 162 3.97 9.55 -1.16
CA VAL A 162 3.95 8.26 -1.87
C VAL A 162 2.52 7.74 -2.00
N TRP A 163 1.81 7.64 -0.87
CA TRP A 163 0.52 6.96 -0.85
C TRP A 163 -0.65 7.81 -1.36
N VAL A 164 -0.58 9.13 -1.28
CA VAL A 164 -1.59 10.02 -1.88
C VAL A 164 -1.63 9.92 -3.41
N GLY A 165 -0.57 9.38 -4.01
CA GLY A 165 -0.51 9.04 -5.44
C GLY A 165 -1.73 8.26 -5.94
N VAL A 166 -2.32 7.39 -5.10
CA VAL A 166 -3.52 6.63 -5.43
C VAL A 166 -4.72 7.49 -5.86
N ARG A 167 -4.77 8.77 -5.47
CA ARG A 167 -5.87 9.67 -5.79
C ARG A 167 -5.82 10.21 -7.22
N TRP A 168 -4.64 10.34 -7.80
CA TRP A 168 -4.45 10.93 -9.12
C TRP A 168 -3.78 10.01 -10.14
N TYR A 169 -2.98 9.04 -9.69
CA TYR A 169 -2.41 8.03 -10.57
C TYR A 169 -3.50 7.05 -11.04
N ARG A 170 -3.44 6.67 -12.30
CA ARG A 170 -4.34 5.67 -12.89
C ARG A 170 -3.51 4.60 -13.58
N PRO A 171 -3.54 3.34 -13.12
CA PRO A 171 -2.92 2.22 -13.83
C PRO A 171 -3.39 2.17 -15.29
N GLY A 172 -2.43 2.02 -16.22
CA GLY A 172 -2.73 2.05 -17.66
C GLY A 172 -3.05 3.42 -18.25
N GLY A 173 -2.95 4.49 -17.46
CA GLY A 173 -3.08 5.89 -17.92
C GLY A 173 -1.85 6.40 -18.67
N PRO A 174 -1.81 7.69 -19.00
CA PRO A 174 -0.72 8.29 -19.79
C PRO A 174 0.62 8.38 -19.06
N LEU A 175 0.61 8.33 -17.72
CA LEU A 175 1.82 8.32 -16.89
C LEU A 175 2.12 6.90 -16.47
N THR A 176 3.34 6.43 -16.72
CA THR A 176 3.79 5.14 -16.19
C THR A 176 4.22 5.29 -14.72
N ILE A 177 4.09 4.22 -13.96
CA ILE A 177 4.56 4.23 -12.56
C ILE A 177 6.06 4.46 -12.49
N HIS A 178 6.81 4.02 -13.49
CA HIS A 178 8.25 4.26 -13.61
C HIS A 178 8.56 5.77 -13.72
N ASP A 179 7.85 6.50 -14.58
CA ASP A 179 8.05 7.94 -14.75
C ASP A 179 7.71 8.71 -13.48
N VAL A 180 6.61 8.33 -12.82
CA VAL A 180 6.20 8.90 -11.53
C VAL A 180 7.27 8.66 -10.47
N THR A 181 7.76 7.43 -10.34
CA THR A 181 8.79 7.05 -9.36
C THR A 181 10.09 7.79 -9.61
N LYS A 182 10.54 7.81 -10.86
CA LYS A 182 11.76 8.52 -11.27
C LYS A 182 11.69 10.01 -10.93
N GLN A 183 10.58 10.67 -11.27
CA GLN A 183 10.40 12.09 -10.98
C GLN A 183 10.32 12.35 -9.48
N TYR A 184 9.62 11.49 -8.74
CA TYR A 184 9.54 11.57 -7.28
C TYR A 184 10.91 11.47 -6.63
N LEU A 185 11.70 10.47 -6.98
CA LEU A 185 13.05 10.26 -6.44
C LEU A 185 13.97 11.44 -6.76
N SER A 186 13.92 11.98 -7.99
CA SER A 186 14.69 13.16 -8.35
C SER A 186 14.37 14.36 -7.44
N ILE A 187 13.08 14.66 -7.25
CA ILE A 187 12.65 15.77 -6.38
C ILE A 187 13.10 15.55 -4.94
N VAL A 188 12.92 14.34 -4.41
CA VAL A 188 13.22 14.00 -3.02
C VAL A 188 14.72 14.01 -2.76
N LEU A 189 15.50 13.36 -3.62
CA LEU A 189 16.94 13.21 -3.42
C LEU A 189 17.69 14.52 -3.67
N ASP A 190 17.27 15.33 -4.62
CA ASP A 190 17.83 16.66 -4.85
C ASP A 190 17.51 17.60 -3.66
N GLY A 191 16.40 17.37 -2.96
CA GLY A 191 16.03 18.12 -1.76
C GLY A 191 16.66 17.62 -0.46
N ILE A 192 16.96 16.32 -0.33
CA ILE A 192 17.50 15.68 0.88
C ILE A 192 18.95 15.21 0.73
N GLY A 193 19.49 15.20 -0.48
CA GLY A 193 20.88 14.83 -0.73
C GLY A 193 21.85 15.79 -0.05
N SER A 194 23.06 15.30 0.30
CA SER A 194 24.14 16.14 0.77
C SER A 194 24.57 17.11 -0.37
N ARG A 195 24.67 18.40 -0.07
CA ARG A 195 25.29 19.35 -0.99
C ARG A 195 26.79 19.08 -0.99
N PRO A 196 27.46 19.09 -2.15
CA PRO A 196 28.90 18.94 -2.23
C PRO A 196 29.64 20.08 -1.50
#